data_ffb6b8a8d9f81506c89a565999f77f4c
#
_entry.id   ffb6b8a8d9f81506c89a565999f77f4c
#
_cell.length_a   1.000
_cell.length_b   1.000
_cell.length_c   1.000
_cell.angle_alpha   90.00
_cell.angle_beta   90.00
_cell.angle_gamma   90.00
#
_symmetry.space_group_name_H-M   'P 1'
#
loop_
_entity.id
_entity.type
_entity.pdbx_description
1 polymer ?
#
loop_
_entity_poly.entity_id
_entity_poly.type
_entity_poly.pdbx_seq_one_letter_code
_entity_poly.pdbx_strand_id
1 'polypeptide(L)'
;RFEGTHATGTNYSTQVEVFRQQSDGAHRFDILGFPVWKQYYGMSNLIVRISDGTEESKANSLLVNAHLDSTLPSPGAADDAAGVSIMMEALRVLTLRGAPRVRHGLVLLFNNGEESLQDASHLYMTQEVITRPTVRAVVNLEGCGVSGPTLLFQATDPALIEAFRHVPHPFGTVLASDVFSSGIIMSDTDFRQFQHYGHGLPGLDMAIVGSSYLYHTRRDVPKYMERGVVQHLGENAFSLIESLCLSESSPLPTIRPWPYETKRILPIYFSIFGSFLVLISPYLFKNLITTLSVLVNFMLSSINTTERRVRFIHMSMLSTIGVALSYVAAIVAANAVAFFLRSVGSPLSWFQHEFHALLAFAPPAIAAIVGVQLFVHSLAERTRRPYLEYTSFTGATVFYTLLLLLMNFYGLGSAHVMFIATLSYYVPVLINDLSLIGLKRIGEGVNPDARMHLATYFVHLILPCTFGTEGIVAFLDLLVPLMGRMGTDAPAD
;
A
#
# COMPACT_ATOMS: atom_id res chain seq x y z
N ARG A 1 -10.43 31.34 21.46
CA ARG A 1 -11.54 30.83 20.65
C ARG A 1 -12.05 31.96 19.78
N PHE A 2 -12.16 31.74 18.50
CA PHE A 2 -12.76 32.63 17.53
C PHE A 2 -13.94 31.91 16.86
N GLU A 3 -15.10 32.53 16.76
CA GLU A 3 -16.26 31.97 16.10
C GLU A 3 -16.72 32.93 15.00
N GLY A 4 -16.84 32.40 13.78
CA GLY A 4 -17.46 33.10 12.65
C GLY A 4 -18.65 32.31 12.14
N THR A 5 -19.81 32.93 12.00
CA THR A 5 -20.98 32.30 11.38
C THR A 5 -21.25 32.93 10.03
N HIS A 6 -21.35 32.09 8.99
CA HIS A 6 -21.84 32.51 7.67
C HIS A 6 -23.25 31.96 7.47
N ALA A 7 -24.23 32.84 7.28
CA ALA A 7 -25.57 32.41 6.88
C ALA A 7 -25.54 31.97 5.42
N THR A 8 -25.76 30.70 5.18
CA THR A 8 -26.11 30.19 3.86
C THR A 8 -27.61 30.38 3.66
N GLY A 9 -28.09 30.68 2.46
CA GLY A 9 -29.51 30.92 2.17
C GLY A 9 -30.48 29.74 2.41
N THR A 10 -30.01 28.70 3.05
CA THR A 10 -30.75 27.57 3.64
C THR A 10 -30.86 27.82 5.16
N ASN A 11 -31.81 27.21 5.85
CA ASN A 11 -32.04 27.35 7.30
C ASN A 11 -30.84 26.96 8.19
N TYR A 12 -29.67 26.65 7.63
CA TYR A 12 -28.46 26.26 8.31
C TYR A 12 -27.34 27.27 8.08
N SER A 13 -26.60 27.59 9.14
CA SER A 13 -25.41 28.42 9.10
C SER A 13 -24.18 27.54 9.20
N THR A 14 -23.13 27.81 8.39
CA THR A 14 -21.82 27.20 8.60
C THR A 14 -21.15 27.91 9.78
N GLN A 15 -20.82 27.16 10.81
CA GLN A 15 -20.07 27.65 11.97
C GLN A 15 -18.60 27.21 11.85
N VAL A 16 -17.70 28.19 12.05
CA VAL A 16 -16.25 27.94 12.11
C VAL A 16 -15.78 28.31 13.53
N GLU A 17 -15.15 27.35 14.18
CA GLU A 17 -14.53 27.51 15.49
C GLU A 17 -13.03 27.29 15.36
N VAL A 18 -12.24 28.22 15.92
CA VAL A 18 -10.77 28.13 15.88
C VAL A 18 -10.25 28.00 17.30
N PHE A 19 -9.43 26.97 17.53
CA PHE A 19 -8.81 26.72 18.83
C PHE A 19 -7.29 26.71 18.67
N ARG A 20 -6.60 27.21 19.63
CA ARG A 20 -5.16 27.06 19.78
C ARG A 20 -4.90 26.21 21.02
N GLN A 21 -4.28 25.07 20.80
CA GLN A 21 -3.75 24.22 21.86
C GLN A 21 -2.26 24.55 22.03
N GLN A 22 -1.81 24.69 23.27
CA GLN A 22 -0.39 24.82 23.58
C GLN A 22 -0.13 24.19 24.95
N SER A 23 0.82 23.25 25.02
CA SER A 23 1.17 22.57 26.25
C SER A 23 2.53 21.88 26.17
N ASP A 24 2.95 21.37 27.30
CA ASP A 24 4.12 20.49 27.45
C ASP A 24 3.66 19.03 27.54
N GLY A 25 4.54 18.11 27.22
CA GLY A 25 4.22 16.69 27.33
C GLY A 25 5.43 15.79 27.19
N ALA A 26 5.17 14.50 27.32
CA ALA A 26 6.16 13.46 27.09
C ALA A 26 5.49 12.20 26.58
N HIS A 27 6.16 11.49 25.71
CA HIS A 27 5.68 10.21 25.21
C HIS A 27 6.81 9.23 24.96
N ARG A 28 6.44 7.97 24.89
CA ARG A 28 7.32 6.91 24.43
C ARG A 28 7.18 6.76 22.92
N PHE A 29 8.30 6.67 22.25
CA PHE A 29 8.40 6.37 20.84
C PHE A 29 9.38 5.20 20.62
N ASP A 30 9.00 4.20 19.85
CA ASP A 30 9.88 3.08 19.54
C ASP A 30 10.59 3.33 18.20
N ILE A 31 11.89 3.59 18.25
CA ILE A 31 12.74 3.78 17.07
C ILE A 31 13.57 2.51 16.89
N LEU A 32 13.42 1.82 15.76
CA LEU A 32 14.21 0.63 15.43
C LEU A 32 14.18 -0.47 16.51
N GLY A 33 13.06 -0.60 17.21
CA GLY A 33 12.92 -1.53 18.32
C GLY A 33 13.52 -1.06 19.65
N PHE A 34 14.05 0.17 19.71
CA PHE A 34 14.52 0.81 20.91
C PHE A 34 13.50 1.82 21.43
N PRO A 35 13.03 1.68 22.69
CA PRO A 35 12.13 2.67 23.27
C PRO A 35 12.88 3.97 23.59
N VAL A 36 12.38 5.07 23.07
CA VAL A 36 12.87 6.42 23.35
C VAL A 36 11.77 7.17 24.11
N TRP A 37 12.14 7.81 25.21
CA TRP A 37 11.28 8.74 25.93
C TRP A 37 11.61 10.15 25.47
N LYS A 38 10.63 10.83 24.92
CA LYS A 38 10.75 12.19 24.44
C LYS A 38 9.89 13.13 25.25
N GLN A 39 10.43 14.32 25.50
CA GLN A 39 9.71 15.44 26.12
C GLN A 39 9.64 16.60 25.12
N TYR A 40 8.54 17.30 25.11
CA TYR A 40 8.36 18.52 24.35
C TYR A 40 7.80 19.63 25.24
N TYR A 41 8.16 20.87 24.93
CA TYR A 41 7.77 22.07 25.69
C TYR A 41 7.17 23.10 24.76
N GLY A 42 6.06 23.71 25.21
CA GLY A 42 5.37 24.76 24.44
C GLY A 42 4.86 24.31 23.09
N MET A 43 4.70 23.02 22.87
CA MET A 43 4.19 22.46 21.61
C MET A 43 2.80 22.99 21.32
N SER A 44 2.51 23.34 20.07
CA SER A 44 1.26 23.98 19.71
C SER A 44 0.59 23.37 18.49
N ASN A 45 -0.75 23.31 18.55
CA ASN A 45 -1.64 22.96 17.45
C ASN A 45 -2.58 24.14 17.13
N LEU A 46 -2.89 24.31 15.85
CA LEU A 46 -4.03 25.11 15.39
C LEU A 46 -5.14 24.17 14.95
N ILE A 47 -6.32 24.29 15.53
CA ILE A 47 -7.46 23.41 15.30
C ILE A 47 -8.61 24.22 14.77
N VAL A 48 -9.19 23.82 13.64
CA VAL A 48 -10.35 24.49 13.06
C VAL A 48 -11.48 23.48 12.95
N ARG A 49 -12.61 23.73 13.61
CA ARG A 49 -13.82 22.92 13.47
C ARG A 49 -14.84 23.64 12.61
N ILE A 50 -15.35 22.95 11.60
CA ILE A 50 -16.43 23.39 10.72
C ILE A 50 -17.65 22.51 10.99
N SER A 51 -18.81 23.11 11.23
CA SER A 51 -20.08 22.43 11.51
C SER A 51 -21.26 23.25 11.00
N ASP A 52 -22.48 22.74 11.08
CA ASP A 52 -23.70 23.51 10.84
C ASP A 52 -24.17 24.27 12.11
N GLY A 53 -23.37 24.28 13.17
CA GLY A 53 -23.65 24.94 14.43
C GLY A 53 -24.45 24.11 15.43
N THR A 54 -25.05 22.99 15.03
CA THR A 54 -25.80 22.11 15.93
C THR A 54 -24.87 21.18 16.71
N GLU A 55 -25.30 20.77 17.90
CA GLU A 55 -24.56 19.77 18.69
C GLU A 55 -24.56 18.40 18.01
N GLU A 56 -25.58 18.09 17.23
CA GLU A 56 -25.63 16.85 16.42
C GLU A 56 -24.52 16.81 15.38
N SER A 57 -24.31 17.90 14.63
CA SER A 57 -23.22 18.02 13.67
C SER A 57 -21.87 17.89 14.35
N LYS A 58 -21.68 18.47 15.53
CA LYS A 58 -20.42 18.43 16.27
C LYS A 58 -20.12 17.07 16.91
N ALA A 59 -21.14 16.25 17.17
CA ALA A 59 -20.99 15.01 17.96
C ALA A 59 -20.17 13.90 17.26
N ASN A 60 -20.14 13.92 15.94
CA ASN A 60 -19.40 12.94 15.14
C ASN A 60 -18.59 13.69 14.09
N SER A 61 -17.28 13.74 14.26
CA SER A 61 -16.41 14.54 13.42
C SER A 61 -15.38 13.69 12.69
N LEU A 62 -15.04 14.11 11.46
CA LEU A 62 -13.87 13.67 10.73
C LEU A 62 -12.70 14.58 11.13
N LEU A 63 -11.56 14.00 11.48
CA LEU A 63 -10.29 14.71 11.61
C LEU A 63 -9.54 14.62 10.28
N VAL A 64 -9.11 15.77 9.75
CA VAL A 64 -8.14 15.84 8.65
C VAL A 64 -6.90 16.51 9.21
N ASN A 65 -5.76 15.85 9.04
CA ASN A 65 -4.47 16.25 9.61
C ASN A 65 -3.44 16.54 8.53
N ALA A 66 -2.62 17.54 8.77
CA ALA A 66 -1.40 17.87 8.05
C ALA A 66 -0.48 18.68 8.97
N HIS A 67 0.83 18.55 8.80
CA HIS A 67 1.78 19.24 9.69
C HIS A 67 2.39 20.51 9.05
N LEU A 68 2.75 21.45 9.92
CA LEU A 68 3.26 22.77 9.54
C LEU A 68 4.79 22.85 9.52
N ASP A 69 5.43 21.96 10.27
CA ASP A 69 6.88 21.88 10.36
C ASP A 69 7.46 21.11 9.18
N SER A 70 8.75 21.18 9.03
CA SER A 70 9.53 20.43 8.05
C SER A 70 10.91 20.10 8.63
N THR A 71 11.51 19.01 8.17
CA THR A 71 12.82 18.60 8.61
C THR A 71 13.93 19.51 8.06
N LEU A 72 15.01 19.68 8.82
CA LEU A 72 16.19 20.41 8.33
C LEU A 72 16.95 19.54 7.31
N PRO A 73 17.32 20.06 6.12
CA PRO A 73 17.18 21.43 5.62
C PRO A 73 16.04 21.62 4.60
N SER A 74 14.97 20.83 4.66
CA SER A 74 13.86 20.82 3.69
C SER A 74 12.97 22.05 3.84
N PRO A 75 12.59 22.72 2.72
CA PRO A 75 11.53 23.73 2.75
C PRO A 75 10.12 23.17 2.93
N GLY A 76 9.90 21.88 2.73
CA GLY A 76 8.63 21.21 3.04
C GLY A 76 7.48 21.54 2.08
N ALA A 77 7.72 21.65 0.77
CA ALA A 77 6.65 21.98 -0.17
C ALA A 77 5.66 20.84 -0.38
N ALA A 78 6.15 19.62 -0.49
CA ALA A 78 5.33 18.43 -0.52
C ALA A 78 5.07 17.89 0.89
N ASP A 79 6.05 18.00 1.78
CA ASP A 79 6.11 17.46 3.11
C ASP A 79 6.17 18.57 4.19
N ASP A 80 5.03 19.17 4.68
CA ASP A 80 3.67 18.81 4.29
C ASP A 80 2.83 20.06 3.95
N ALA A 81 3.46 21.08 3.33
CA ALA A 81 2.73 22.26 2.88
C ALA A 81 1.63 21.92 1.84
N ALA A 82 1.76 20.80 1.11
CA ALA A 82 0.72 20.31 0.22
C ALA A 82 -0.55 19.94 1.00
N GLY A 83 -0.46 19.14 2.05
CA GLY A 83 -1.58 18.77 2.92
C GLY A 83 -2.19 20.01 3.60
N VAL A 84 -1.35 20.90 4.12
CA VAL A 84 -1.79 22.19 4.70
C VAL A 84 -2.58 23.00 3.68
N SER A 85 -2.11 23.12 2.44
CA SER A 85 -2.80 23.89 1.40
C SER A 85 -4.16 23.29 1.02
N ILE A 86 -4.28 21.97 0.99
CA ILE A 86 -5.51 21.23 0.76
C ILE A 86 -6.52 21.50 1.89
N MET A 87 -6.08 21.46 3.13
CA MET A 87 -6.95 21.78 4.28
C MET A 87 -7.43 23.23 4.26
N MET A 88 -6.55 24.17 3.87
CA MET A 88 -6.92 25.58 3.71
C MET A 88 -7.94 25.77 2.58
N GLU A 89 -7.80 25.06 1.47
CA GLU A 89 -8.76 25.10 0.37
C GLU A 89 -10.11 24.47 0.76
N ALA A 90 -10.10 23.35 1.49
CA ALA A 90 -11.31 22.76 2.05
C ALA A 90 -12.05 23.73 2.98
N LEU A 91 -11.32 24.41 3.87
CA LEU A 91 -11.88 25.47 4.71
C LEU A 91 -12.51 26.58 3.87
N ARG A 92 -11.80 27.07 2.85
CA ARG A 92 -12.29 28.12 1.96
C ARG A 92 -13.59 27.70 1.26
N VAL A 93 -13.62 26.52 0.66
CA VAL A 93 -14.79 26.03 -0.10
C VAL A 93 -16.01 25.83 0.80
N LEU A 94 -15.83 25.21 1.97
CA LEU A 94 -16.92 24.92 2.90
C LEU A 94 -17.46 26.16 3.63
N THR A 95 -16.75 27.28 3.57
CA THR A 95 -17.19 28.57 4.17
C THR A 95 -17.72 29.55 3.13
N LEU A 96 -17.71 29.22 1.84
CA LEU A 96 -18.31 30.06 0.79
C LEU A 96 -19.83 30.14 0.95
N ARG A 97 -20.38 31.26 0.49
CA ARG A 97 -21.84 31.46 0.44
C ARG A 97 -22.46 30.39 -0.49
N GLY A 98 -23.42 29.63 0.04
CA GLY A 98 -24.05 28.53 -0.70
C GLY A 98 -23.33 27.20 -0.59
N ALA A 99 -22.30 27.08 0.26
CA ALA A 99 -21.68 25.80 0.57
C ALA A 99 -22.70 24.78 1.12
N PRO A 100 -22.52 23.48 0.85
CA PRO A 100 -23.42 22.46 1.35
C PRO A 100 -23.38 22.39 2.89
N ARG A 101 -24.47 21.88 3.48
CA ARG A 101 -24.58 21.69 4.93
C ARG A 101 -23.52 20.70 5.44
N VAL A 102 -22.77 21.08 6.45
CA VAL A 102 -21.84 20.20 7.16
C VAL A 102 -22.62 19.42 8.22
N ARG A 103 -23.08 18.22 7.87
CA ARG A 103 -23.92 17.36 8.74
C ARG A 103 -23.13 16.71 9.88
N HIS A 104 -21.87 16.38 9.63
CA HIS A 104 -20.93 15.86 10.61
C HIS A 104 -19.71 16.78 10.65
N GLY A 105 -19.22 17.10 11.84
CA GLY A 105 -18.15 18.06 12.01
C GLY A 105 -16.89 17.70 11.24
N LEU A 106 -16.27 18.69 10.64
CA LEU A 106 -14.93 18.57 10.08
C LEU A 106 -13.95 19.29 11.02
N VAL A 107 -12.98 18.57 11.52
CA VAL A 107 -11.88 19.09 12.33
C VAL A 107 -10.62 19.09 11.48
N LEU A 108 -10.08 20.25 11.20
CA LEU A 108 -8.79 20.43 10.53
C LEU A 108 -7.73 20.64 11.60
N LEU A 109 -6.77 19.73 11.69
CA LEU A 109 -5.66 19.80 12.62
C LEU A 109 -4.41 20.22 11.86
N PHE A 110 -4.03 21.47 12.00
CA PHE A 110 -2.74 21.99 11.58
C PHE A 110 -1.75 21.76 12.72
N ASN A 111 -1.09 20.63 12.68
CA ASN A 111 -0.19 20.25 13.76
C ASN A 111 1.24 20.74 13.53
N ASN A 112 2.11 20.47 14.48
CA ASN A 112 3.50 20.87 14.45
C ASN A 112 4.35 19.81 15.16
N GLY A 113 5.62 19.73 14.82
CA GLY A 113 6.52 18.75 15.46
C GLY A 113 6.28 17.29 15.04
N GLU A 114 5.74 17.06 13.84
CA GLU A 114 5.71 15.74 13.22
C GLU A 114 7.12 15.23 13.03
N GLU A 115 7.97 16.00 12.38
CA GLU A 115 9.38 15.72 12.07
C GLU A 115 10.25 15.52 13.31
N SER A 116 9.72 15.88 14.44
CA SER A 116 10.36 15.67 15.74
C SER A 116 9.71 14.53 16.54
N LEU A 117 9.30 13.46 15.89
CA LEU A 117 8.64 12.27 16.45
C LEU A 117 7.16 12.51 16.84
N GLN A 118 6.43 13.28 16.03
CA GLN A 118 4.96 13.40 16.10
C GLN A 118 4.45 13.99 17.43
N ASP A 119 5.14 14.99 17.93
CA ASP A 119 4.86 15.56 19.26
C ASP A 119 3.48 16.21 19.37
N ALA A 120 3.07 16.96 18.35
CA ALA A 120 1.84 17.72 18.41
C ALA A 120 0.58 16.89 18.13
N SER A 121 0.69 15.83 17.33
CA SER A 121 -0.39 14.84 17.20
C SER A 121 -0.57 14.04 18.49
N HIS A 122 0.53 13.69 19.19
CA HIS A 122 0.46 13.14 20.55
C HIS A 122 -0.23 14.12 21.51
N LEU A 123 0.15 15.41 21.49
CA LEU A 123 -0.46 16.44 22.33
C LEU A 123 -1.98 16.56 22.06
N TYR A 124 -2.38 16.55 20.77
CA TYR A 124 -3.80 16.58 20.41
C TYR A 124 -4.54 15.37 20.98
N MET A 125 -4.02 14.18 20.80
CA MET A 125 -4.71 12.95 21.22
C MET A 125 -4.81 12.80 22.73
N THR A 126 -3.86 13.34 23.49
CA THR A 126 -3.80 13.14 24.95
C THR A 126 -4.38 14.29 25.77
N GLN A 127 -4.37 15.52 25.25
CA GLN A 127 -4.71 16.70 26.05
C GLN A 127 -5.81 17.58 25.44
N GLU A 128 -6.21 17.36 24.18
CA GLU A 128 -7.30 18.13 23.59
C GLU A 128 -8.66 17.58 24.07
N VAL A 129 -9.52 18.45 24.62
CA VAL A 129 -10.74 18.05 25.34
C VAL A 129 -12.03 18.51 24.67
N ILE A 130 -11.97 19.33 23.61
CA ILE A 130 -13.13 19.91 22.96
C ILE A 130 -13.50 19.20 21.68
N THR A 131 -12.55 19.05 20.77
CA THR A 131 -12.78 18.45 19.44
C THR A 131 -12.45 16.96 19.43
N ARG A 132 -11.36 16.54 20.07
CA ARG A 132 -10.90 15.16 20.09
C ARG A 132 -11.98 14.15 20.53
N PRO A 133 -12.81 14.41 21.57
CA PRO A 133 -13.85 13.44 21.97
C PRO A 133 -14.93 13.23 20.91
N THR A 134 -15.09 14.14 19.97
CA THR A 134 -16.07 14.05 18.87
C THR A 134 -15.52 13.34 17.64
N VAL A 135 -14.21 13.17 17.52
CA VAL A 135 -13.56 12.54 16.36
C VAL A 135 -13.90 11.05 16.30
N ARG A 136 -14.37 10.61 15.13
CA ARG A 136 -14.71 9.21 14.83
C ARG A 136 -13.76 8.56 13.84
N ALA A 137 -13.16 9.35 12.98
CA ALA A 137 -12.20 8.89 11.98
C ALA A 137 -11.17 9.97 11.69
N VAL A 138 -10.01 9.56 11.17
CA VAL A 138 -8.95 10.46 10.72
C VAL A 138 -8.59 10.19 9.27
N VAL A 139 -8.30 11.26 8.53
CA VAL A 139 -7.60 11.25 7.24
C VAL A 139 -6.32 12.03 7.45
N ASN A 140 -5.20 11.33 7.38
CA ASN A 140 -3.88 11.92 7.45
C ASN A 140 -3.39 12.21 6.03
N LEU A 141 -2.89 13.42 5.81
CA LEU A 141 -2.30 13.84 4.55
C LEU A 141 -0.79 13.95 4.76
N GLU A 142 -0.02 13.45 3.81
CA GLU A 142 1.42 13.34 3.94
C GLU A 142 2.15 13.56 2.60
N GLY A 143 3.44 13.83 2.71
CA GLY A 143 4.32 13.94 1.57
C GLY A 143 5.65 13.21 1.78
N CYS A 144 5.87 12.09 1.10
CA CYS A 144 7.19 11.46 1.03
C CYS A 144 7.77 11.44 -0.39
N GLY A 145 7.26 12.31 -1.25
CA GLY A 145 7.67 12.50 -2.65
C GLY A 145 7.06 13.77 -3.22
N VAL A 146 7.30 14.03 -4.49
CA VAL A 146 6.87 15.28 -5.17
C VAL A 146 6.09 15.01 -6.47
N SER A 147 5.81 13.76 -6.80
CA SER A 147 5.18 13.37 -8.08
C SER A 147 4.35 12.10 -7.95
N GLY A 148 3.71 11.71 -9.06
CA GLY A 148 2.95 10.48 -9.17
C GLY A 148 1.58 10.52 -8.48
N PRO A 149 0.86 9.40 -8.50
CA PRO A 149 -0.42 9.28 -7.82
C PRO A 149 -0.26 9.26 -6.30
N THR A 150 -1.22 9.83 -5.60
CA THR A 150 -1.27 9.76 -4.14
C THR A 150 -1.64 8.35 -3.70
N LEU A 151 -0.80 7.75 -2.87
CA LEU A 151 -0.96 6.39 -2.39
C LEU A 151 -1.73 6.37 -1.05
N LEU A 152 -2.80 5.59 -0.97
CA LEU A 152 -3.34 5.13 0.31
C LEU A 152 -2.46 3.98 0.81
N PHE A 153 -1.57 4.26 1.75
CA PHE A 153 -0.61 3.28 2.24
C PHE A 153 -0.97 2.67 3.60
N GLN A 154 -1.84 3.33 4.38
CA GLN A 154 -2.40 2.76 5.60
C GLN A 154 -3.90 2.99 5.68
N ALA A 155 -4.64 1.97 6.12
CA ALA A 155 -6.07 2.04 6.37
C ALA A 155 -6.45 1.06 7.48
N THR A 156 -7.36 1.47 8.37
CA THR A 156 -7.69 0.68 9.56
C THR A 156 -9.18 0.39 9.73
N ASP A 157 -10.03 0.83 8.79
CA ASP A 157 -11.47 0.60 8.87
C ASP A 157 -12.11 0.25 7.53
N PRO A 158 -12.94 -0.80 7.45
CA PRO A 158 -13.60 -1.21 6.21
C PRO A 158 -14.53 -0.15 5.62
N ALA A 159 -15.23 0.64 6.45
CA ALA A 159 -16.14 1.68 5.96
C ALA A 159 -15.37 2.87 5.35
N LEU A 160 -14.19 3.16 5.90
CA LEU A 160 -13.31 4.19 5.33
C LEU A 160 -12.65 3.73 4.02
N ILE A 161 -12.25 2.45 3.93
CA ILE A 161 -11.74 1.88 2.68
C ILE A 161 -12.84 1.88 1.61
N GLU A 162 -14.10 1.58 1.97
CA GLU A 162 -15.23 1.69 1.04
C GLU A 162 -15.48 3.14 0.61
N ALA A 163 -15.35 4.11 1.53
CA ALA A 163 -15.42 5.53 1.15
C ALA A 163 -14.30 5.93 0.18
N PHE A 164 -13.07 5.48 0.43
CA PHE A 164 -11.92 5.71 -0.44
C PHE A 164 -12.08 5.04 -1.82
N ARG A 165 -12.80 3.95 -1.93
CA ARG A 165 -13.09 3.31 -3.22
C ARG A 165 -13.79 4.23 -4.21
N HIS A 166 -14.52 5.21 -3.72
CA HIS A 166 -15.34 6.12 -4.51
C HIS A 166 -14.71 7.50 -4.74
N VAL A 167 -13.47 7.72 -4.28
CA VAL A 167 -12.75 8.96 -4.60
C VAL A 167 -12.40 9.03 -6.09
N PRO A 168 -12.14 10.21 -6.65
CA PRO A 168 -11.82 10.37 -8.08
C PRO A 168 -10.62 9.55 -8.56
N HIS A 169 -9.61 9.39 -7.71
CA HIS A 169 -8.33 8.77 -8.05
C HIS A 169 -7.93 7.71 -7.02
N PRO A 170 -8.62 6.56 -6.94
CA PRO A 170 -8.39 5.57 -5.91
C PRO A 170 -7.12 4.76 -6.18
N PHE A 171 -5.99 5.23 -5.68
CA PHE A 171 -4.70 4.54 -5.76
C PHE A 171 -4.27 4.05 -4.39
N GLY A 172 -4.20 2.72 -4.20
CA GLY A 172 -3.87 2.12 -2.92
C GLY A 172 -3.73 0.61 -2.98
N THR A 173 -3.01 0.04 -2.04
CA THR A 173 -2.85 -1.40 -1.92
C THR A 173 -2.62 -1.82 -0.48
N VAL A 174 -3.28 -2.90 -0.07
CA VAL A 174 -3.05 -3.51 1.24
C VAL A 174 -1.60 -4.00 1.42
N LEU A 175 -0.87 -4.23 0.33
CA LEU A 175 0.56 -4.54 0.37
C LEU A 175 1.36 -3.42 1.06
N ALA A 176 1.06 -2.16 0.75
CA ALA A 176 1.70 -1.01 1.39
C ALA A 176 1.44 -1.01 2.91
N SER A 177 0.19 -1.26 3.33
CA SER A 177 -0.17 -1.39 4.76
C SER A 177 0.61 -2.51 5.46
N ASP A 178 0.75 -3.68 4.83
CA ASP A 178 1.52 -4.78 5.41
C ASP A 178 3.02 -4.45 5.51
N VAL A 179 3.59 -3.77 4.51
CA VAL A 179 5.00 -3.35 4.51
C VAL A 179 5.26 -2.33 5.62
N PHE A 180 4.41 -1.32 5.77
CA PHE A 180 4.52 -0.33 6.85
C PHE A 180 4.38 -0.99 8.23
N SER A 181 3.35 -1.82 8.42
CA SER A 181 3.10 -2.49 9.69
C SER A 181 4.16 -3.56 10.05
N SER A 182 4.96 -4.01 9.07
CA SER A 182 6.05 -4.99 9.32
C SER A 182 7.27 -4.38 10.00
N GLY A 183 7.41 -3.04 10.03
CA GLY A 183 8.59 -2.35 10.52
C GLY A 183 9.83 -2.45 9.60
N ILE A 184 9.68 -2.97 8.38
CA ILE A 184 10.75 -2.95 7.35
C ILE A 184 11.07 -1.52 6.95
N ILE A 185 10.02 -0.69 6.82
CA ILE A 185 10.16 0.75 6.62
C ILE A 185 10.25 1.39 8.00
N MET A 186 11.39 2.01 8.29
CA MET A 186 11.67 2.67 9.55
C MET A 186 11.25 4.16 9.49
N SER A 187 10.09 4.42 8.92
CA SER A 187 9.44 5.71 8.85
C SER A 187 8.03 5.58 9.41
N ASP A 188 7.51 6.65 9.94
CA ASP A 188 6.17 6.69 10.52
C ASP A 188 5.57 8.08 10.27
N THR A 189 4.27 8.22 10.50
CA THR A 189 3.53 9.48 10.34
C THR A 189 2.73 9.77 11.59
N ASP A 190 2.12 10.95 11.67
CA ASP A 190 1.17 11.30 12.74
C ASP A 190 0.06 10.26 12.92
N PHE A 191 -0.24 9.48 11.87
CA PHE A 191 -1.23 8.41 11.91
C PHE A 191 -0.98 7.41 13.03
N ARG A 192 0.28 7.14 13.35
CA ARG A 192 0.68 6.31 14.49
C ARG A 192 0.13 6.86 15.81
N GLN A 193 0.23 8.17 16.04
CA GLN A 193 -0.25 8.76 17.30
C GLN A 193 -1.77 8.68 17.38
N PHE A 194 -2.47 8.89 16.26
CA PHE A 194 -3.92 8.73 16.17
C PHE A 194 -4.35 7.29 16.46
N GLN A 195 -3.59 6.30 15.99
CA GLN A 195 -3.86 4.90 16.28
C GLN A 195 -3.54 4.54 17.73
N HIS A 196 -2.36 4.88 18.21
CA HIS A 196 -1.88 4.45 19.52
C HIS A 196 -2.61 5.16 20.66
N TYR A 197 -2.60 6.49 20.67
CA TYR A 197 -3.23 7.29 21.74
C TYR A 197 -4.72 7.58 21.49
N GLY A 198 -5.20 7.33 20.28
CA GLY A 198 -6.61 7.32 19.91
C GLY A 198 -7.33 6.00 20.21
N HIS A 199 -6.65 5.05 20.87
CA HIS A 199 -7.19 3.72 21.16
C HIS A 199 -7.71 2.98 19.92
N GLY A 200 -6.95 3.06 18.81
CA GLY A 200 -7.33 2.48 17.53
C GLY A 200 -8.37 3.33 16.79
N LEU A 201 -8.21 4.63 16.81
CA LEU A 201 -9.04 5.56 16.03
C LEU A 201 -9.00 5.17 14.54
N PRO A 202 -10.15 4.84 13.92
CA PRO A 202 -10.20 4.48 12.51
C PRO A 202 -9.68 5.57 11.60
N GLY A 203 -8.93 5.19 10.54
CA GLY A 203 -8.37 6.20 9.66
C GLY A 203 -7.82 5.68 8.35
N LEU A 204 -7.46 6.66 7.52
CA LEU A 204 -6.77 6.54 6.25
C LEU A 204 -5.51 7.41 6.29
N ASP A 205 -4.41 6.88 5.78
CA ASP A 205 -3.14 7.59 5.67
C ASP A 205 -2.72 7.63 4.19
N MET A 206 -2.63 8.83 3.63
CA MET A 206 -2.42 9.08 2.21
C MET A 206 -1.21 9.97 2.00
N ALA A 207 -0.33 9.59 1.06
CA ALA A 207 0.87 10.37 0.78
C ALA A 207 1.15 10.53 -0.72
N ILE A 208 1.78 11.66 -1.06
CA ILE A 208 2.47 11.83 -2.34
C ILE A 208 3.79 11.05 -2.23
N VAL A 209 4.03 10.07 -3.14
CA VAL A 209 5.14 9.11 -2.96
C VAL A 209 6.19 9.13 -4.08
N GLY A 210 5.85 9.57 -5.28
CA GLY A 210 6.75 9.52 -6.43
C GLY A 210 7.90 10.52 -6.32
N SER A 211 9.03 10.20 -6.94
CA SER A 211 10.28 10.99 -6.88
C SER A 211 10.76 11.27 -5.44
N SER A 212 10.62 10.29 -4.58
CA SER A 212 10.94 10.36 -3.15
C SER A 212 12.41 10.69 -2.83
N TYR A 213 13.30 10.63 -3.81
CA TYR A 213 14.69 11.10 -3.64
C TYR A 213 14.81 12.60 -3.35
N LEU A 214 13.76 13.39 -3.58
CA LEU A 214 13.68 14.83 -3.25
C LEU A 214 13.16 15.07 -1.82
N TYR A 215 12.46 14.12 -1.25
CA TYR A 215 11.89 14.15 0.11
C TYR A 215 13.00 14.40 1.17
N HIS A 216 12.73 15.26 2.15
CA HIS A 216 13.67 15.67 3.20
C HIS A 216 14.96 16.32 2.68
N THR A 217 14.93 16.96 1.51
CA THR A 217 16.07 17.69 0.95
C THR A 217 15.73 19.15 0.70
N ARG A 218 16.76 19.96 0.42
CA ARG A 218 16.59 21.38 -0.02
C ARG A 218 15.82 21.51 -1.33
N ARG A 219 15.51 20.40 -2.00
CA ARG A 219 14.78 20.37 -3.27
C ARG A 219 13.31 20.08 -3.13
N ASP A 220 12.81 19.85 -1.92
CA ASP A 220 11.38 19.80 -1.66
C ASP A 220 10.80 21.22 -1.72
N VAL A 221 10.66 21.72 -2.93
CA VAL A 221 10.16 23.06 -3.27
C VAL A 221 9.11 22.97 -4.38
N PRO A 222 8.18 23.93 -4.49
CA PRO A 222 7.09 23.89 -5.48
C PRO A 222 7.60 23.73 -6.94
N LYS A 223 8.81 24.19 -7.23
CA LYS A 223 9.41 24.07 -8.56
C LYS A 223 9.59 22.64 -9.03
N TYR A 224 9.84 21.71 -8.12
CA TYR A 224 10.09 20.29 -8.43
C TYR A 224 8.84 19.42 -8.22
N MET A 225 7.78 19.99 -7.68
CA MET A 225 6.51 19.27 -7.59
C MET A 225 5.91 19.11 -8.99
N GLU A 226 5.45 17.90 -9.29
CA GLU A 226 4.74 17.61 -10.53
C GLU A 226 3.40 18.36 -10.57
N ARG A 227 3.08 18.91 -11.73
CA ARG A 227 1.79 19.59 -11.91
C ARG A 227 0.64 18.59 -11.78
N GLY A 228 -0.31 18.92 -10.92
CA GLY A 228 -1.49 18.10 -10.66
C GLY A 228 -1.36 17.17 -9.45
N VAL A 229 -0.17 16.96 -8.88
CA VAL A 229 -0.01 16.06 -7.72
C VAL A 229 -0.79 16.54 -6.49
N VAL A 230 -0.75 17.84 -6.18
CA VAL A 230 -1.54 18.42 -5.07
C VAL A 230 -3.04 18.36 -5.38
N GLN A 231 -3.41 18.57 -6.65
CA GLN A 231 -4.81 18.44 -7.09
C GLN A 231 -5.32 17.00 -6.89
N HIS A 232 -4.51 16.01 -7.25
CA HIS A 232 -4.84 14.60 -7.08
C HIS A 232 -5.11 14.24 -5.61
N LEU A 233 -4.20 14.64 -4.70
CA LEU A 233 -4.38 14.45 -3.26
C LEU A 233 -5.61 15.23 -2.75
N GLY A 234 -5.76 16.48 -3.20
CA GLY A 234 -6.86 17.36 -2.79
C GLY A 234 -8.24 16.87 -3.22
N GLU A 235 -8.38 16.38 -4.46
CA GLU A 235 -9.64 15.81 -4.96
C GLU A 235 -10.03 14.56 -4.18
N ASN A 236 -9.08 13.68 -3.86
CA ASN A 236 -9.33 12.52 -3.03
C ASN A 236 -9.72 12.90 -1.60
N ALA A 237 -8.98 13.82 -0.96
CA ALA A 237 -9.26 14.29 0.38
C ALA A 237 -10.62 15.00 0.45
N PHE A 238 -10.94 15.86 -0.51
CA PHE A 238 -12.21 16.57 -0.54
C PHE A 238 -13.39 15.62 -0.79
N SER A 239 -13.26 14.63 -1.66
CA SER A 239 -14.28 13.59 -1.87
C SER A 239 -14.55 12.78 -0.60
N LEU A 240 -13.52 12.49 0.20
CA LEU A 240 -13.70 11.87 1.52
C LEU A 240 -14.44 12.82 2.49
N ILE A 241 -14.11 14.11 2.49
CA ILE A 241 -14.85 15.11 3.29
C ILE A 241 -16.32 15.16 2.86
N GLU A 242 -16.60 15.18 1.55
CA GLU A 242 -17.97 15.16 1.03
C GLU A 242 -18.75 13.92 1.49
N SER A 243 -18.17 12.73 1.32
CA SER A 243 -18.84 11.48 1.66
C SER A 243 -19.03 11.31 3.17
N LEU A 244 -18.09 11.78 3.99
CA LEU A 244 -18.07 11.56 5.43
C LEU A 244 -18.72 12.71 6.22
N CYS A 245 -18.57 13.97 5.77
CA CYS A 245 -19.08 15.13 6.53
C CYS A 245 -20.37 15.71 5.96
N LEU A 246 -20.62 15.62 4.65
CA LEU A 246 -21.76 16.28 4.01
C LEU A 246 -22.89 15.30 3.68
N SER A 247 -22.61 14.02 3.47
CA SER A 247 -23.58 13.01 3.07
C SER A 247 -24.55 12.64 4.19
N GLU A 248 -25.82 12.40 3.83
CA GLU A 248 -26.84 11.82 4.73
C GLU A 248 -26.56 10.37 5.10
N SER A 249 -25.91 9.64 4.19
CA SER A 249 -25.55 8.22 4.37
C SER A 249 -24.15 8.02 4.94
N SER A 250 -23.59 9.06 5.58
CA SER A 250 -22.24 8.98 6.17
C SER A 250 -22.12 7.84 7.18
N PRO A 251 -21.06 7.04 7.13
CA PRO A 251 -20.78 6.01 8.12
C PRO A 251 -20.23 6.56 9.45
N LEU A 252 -19.80 7.83 9.51
CA LEU A 252 -19.14 8.42 10.68
C LEU A 252 -19.85 8.17 12.01
N PRO A 253 -21.18 8.29 12.13
CA PRO A 253 -21.87 8.05 13.41
C PRO A 253 -21.78 6.60 13.89
N THR A 254 -21.49 5.66 13.01
CA THR A 254 -21.40 4.21 13.33
C THR A 254 -19.97 3.73 13.51
N ILE A 255 -19.00 4.49 13.03
CA ILE A 255 -17.57 4.18 13.18
C ILE A 255 -17.18 4.24 14.66
N ARG A 256 -16.44 3.24 15.11
CA ARG A 256 -15.96 3.14 16.51
C ARG A 256 -14.49 2.79 16.53
N PRO A 257 -13.73 3.34 17.48
CA PRO A 257 -12.38 2.92 17.76
C PRO A 257 -12.31 1.40 17.99
N TRP A 258 -11.22 0.81 17.58
CA TRP A 258 -10.93 -0.60 17.77
C TRP A 258 -9.67 -0.73 18.61
N PRO A 259 -9.60 -1.63 19.61
CA PRO A 259 -8.40 -1.73 20.44
C PRO A 259 -7.14 -1.88 19.57
N TYR A 260 -6.20 -0.96 19.71
CA TYR A 260 -4.98 -0.87 18.90
C TYR A 260 -4.18 -2.17 18.87
N GLU A 261 -4.14 -2.88 20.00
CA GLU A 261 -3.45 -4.16 20.14
C GLU A 261 -4.15 -5.33 19.42
N THR A 262 -5.38 -5.14 18.99
CA THR A 262 -6.18 -6.19 18.34
C THR A 262 -6.15 -6.01 16.84
N LYS A 263 -5.54 -6.95 16.12
CA LYS A 263 -5.51 -6.90 14.65
C LYS A 263 -6.93 -6.98 14.08
N ARG A 264 -7.41 -5.89 13.48
CA ARG A 264 -8.69 -5.87 12.77
C ARG A 264 -8.55 -6.61 11.44
N ILE A 265 -9.52 -7.43 11.12
CA ILE A 265 -9.55 -8.10 9.81
C ILE A 265 -10.12 -7.12 8.78
N LEU A 266 -9.25 -6.61 7.93
CA LEU A 266 -9.60 -5.67 6.87
C LEU A 266 -9.92 -6.39 5.56
N PRO A 267 -10.70 -5.78 4.64
CA PRO A 267 -10.84 -6.26 3.29
C PRO A 267 -9.48 -6.22 2.57
N ILE A 268 -9.28 -7.13 1.62
CA ILE A 268 -8.19 -7.02 0.67
C ILE A 268 -8.55 -5.92 -0.30
N TYR A 269 -7.66 -4.95 -0.49
CA TYR A 269 -7.85 -3.86 -1.44
C TYR A 269 -6.59 -3.62 -2.26
N PHE A 270 -6.78 -3.31 -3.51
CA PHE A 270 -5.74 -2.86 -4.44
C PHE A 270 -6.39 -2.14 -5.61
N SER A 271 -5.68 -1.17 -6.17
CA SER A 271 -6.12 -0.45 -7.35
C SER A 271 -5.76 -1.18 -8.64
N ILE A 272 -6.49 -0.88 -9.69
CA ILE A 272 -6.23 -1.32 -11.06
C ILE A 272 -6.23 -0.08 -11.95
N PHE A 273 -5.12 0.17 -12.64
CA PHE A 273 -4.90 1.32 -13.53
C PHE A 273 -5.16 2.67 -12.86
N GLY A 274 -4.93 2.79 -11.55
CA GLY A 274 -5.17 4.02 -10.77
C GLY A 274 -6.59 4.57 -10.86
N SER A 275 -7.55 3.75 -11.33
CA SER A 275 -8.93 4.20 -11.62
C SER A 275 -9.99 3.41 -10.88
N PHE A 276 -9.67 2.20 -10.45
CA PHE A 276 -10.61 1.31 -9.78
C PHE A 276 -9.96 0.68 -8.55
N LEU A 277 -10.60 0.78 -7.39
CA LEU A 277 -10.20 0.05 -6.21
C LEU A 277 -11.02 -1.24 -6.09
N VAL A 278 -10.35 -2.37 -6.17
CA VAL A 278 -10.96 -3.68 -5.91
C VAL A 278 -11.01 -3.90 -4.41
N LEU A 279 -12.17 -4.31 -3.91
CA LEU A 279 -12.36 -4.73 -2.53
C LEU A 279 -12.84 -6.17 -2.47
N ILE A 280 -12.14 -6.99 -1.70
CA ILE A 280 -12.52 -8.40 -1.49
C ILE A 280 -12.71 -8.59 0.01
N SER A 281 -13.91 -9.02 0.43
CA SER A 281 -14.15 -9.28 1.84
C SER A 281 -13.24 -10.41 2.36
N PRO A 282 -12.81 -10.37 3.63
CA PRO A 282 -11.93 -11.39 4.20
C PRO A 282 -12.49 -12.80 4.10
N TYR A 283 -13.81 -12.96 4.25
CA TYR A 283 -14.49 -14.25 4.12
C TYR A 283 -14.44 -14.77 2.69
N LEU A 284 -14.74 -13.90 1.72
CA LEU A 284 -14.66 -14.27 0.30
C LEU A 284 -13.22 -14.65 -0.06
N PHE A 285 -12.22 -13.90 0.38
CA PHE A 285 -10.82 -14.19 0.10
C PHE A 285 -10.38 -15.54 0.68
N LYS A 286 -10.77 -15.86 1.93
CA LYS A 286 -10.50 -17.19 2.51
C LYS A 286 -11.15 -18.32 1.70
N ASN A 287 -12.38 -18.13 1.25
CA ASN A 287 -13.06 -19.11 0.41
C ASN A 287 -12.36 -19.27 -0.94
N LEU A 288 -11.90 -18.19 -1.56
CA LEU A 288 -11.14 -18.23 -2.80
C LEU A 288 -9.82 -18.99 -2.62
N ILE A 289 -9.06 -18.73 -1.54
CA ILE A 289 -7.82 -19.46 -1.23
C ILE A 289 -8.12 -20.96 -1.04
N THR A 290 -9.15 -21.30 -0.26
CA THR A 290 -9.52 -22.69 -0.03
C THR A 290 -9.90 -23.39 -1.34
N THR A 291 -10.75 -22.76 -2.15
CA THR A 291 -11.16 -23.30 -3.45
C THR A 291 -9.95 -23.50 -4.36
N LEU A 292 -9.08 -22.52 -4.49
CA LEU A 292 -7.88 -22.62 -5.31
C LEU A 292 -6.95 -23.74 -4.81
N SER A 293 -6.76 -23.86 -3.50
CA SER A 293 -5.94 -24.95 -2.91
C SER A 293 -6.50 -26.32 -3.19
N VAL A 294 -7.82 -26.49 -3.15
CA VAL A 294 -8.51 -27.75 -3.52
C VAL A 294 -8.32 -28.04 -5.01
N LEU A 295 -8.47 -27.04 -5.87
CA LEU A 295 -8.26 -27.17 -7.31
C LEU A 295 -6.81 -27.57 -7.66
N VAL A 296 -5.83 -26.94 -7.02
CA VAL A 296 -4.41 -27.30 -7.17
C VAL A 296 -4.15 -28.74 -6.71
N ASN A 297 -4.72 -29.15 -5.57
CA ASN A 297 -4.62 -30.52 -5.10
C ASN A 297 -5.28 -31.52 -6.08
N PHE A 298 -6.45 -31.16 -6.61
CA PHE A 298 -7.13 -31.98 -7.63
C PHE A 298 -6.27 -32.12 -8.89
N MET A 299 -5.67 -31.03 -9.37
CA MET A 299 -4.73 -31.06 -10.51
C MET A 299 -3.59 -32.04 -10.25
N LEU A 300 -2.95 -31.99 -9.06
CA LEU A 300 -1.87 -32.90 -8.69
C LEU A 300 -2.33 -34.35 -8.55
N SER A 301 -3.58 -34.59 -8.20
CA SER A 301 -4.17 -35.91 -7.96
C SER A 301 -4.75 -36.56 -9.22
N SER A 302 -5.04 -35.77 -10.26
CA SER A 302 -5.77 -36.25 -11.46
C SER A 302 -4.95 -37.13 -12.40
N ILE A 303 -3.68 -37.35 -12.10
CA ILE A 303 -2.76 -38.16 -12.93
C ILE A 303 -2.97 -39.62 -12.63
N ASN A 304 -3.61 -40.32 -13.57
CA ASN A 304 -4.24 -41.65 -13.40
C ASN A 304 -3.35 -42.88 -13.43
N THR A 305 -2.02 -42.79 -13.60
CA THR A 305 -1.16 -43.98 -13.58
C THR A 305 -0.04 -43.85 -12.55
N THR A 306 0.20 -44.91 -11.77
CA THR A 306 1.16 -44.90 -10.65
C THR A 306 2.58 -44.50 -11.09
N GLU A 307 3.06 -45.02 -12.19
CA GLU A 307 4.40 -44.69 -12.72
C GLU A 307 4.47 -43.22 -13.24
N ARG A 308 3.47 -42.77 -13.99
CA ARG A 308 3.38 -41.41 -14.49
C ARG A 308 3.26 -40.43 -13.34
N ARG A 309 2.44 -40.78 -12.32
CA ARG A 309 2.24 -39.97 -11.12
C ARG A 309 3.52 -39.74 -10.34
N VAL A 310 4.31 -40.79 -10.11
CA VAL A 310 5.60 -40.69 -9.41
C VAL A 310 6.58 -39.79 -10.19
N ARG A 311 6.72 -40.02 -11.53
CA ARG A 311 7.59 -39.19 -12.37
C ARG A 311 7.17 -37.74 -12.41
N PHE A 312 5.88 -37.50 -12.53
CA PHE A 312 5.31 -36.15 -12.54
C PHE A 312 5.53 -35.43 -11.21
N ILE A 313 5.28 -36.08 -10.08
CA ILE A 313 5.51 -35.52 -8.76
C ILE A 313 6.99 -35.17 -8.58
N HIS A 314 7.91 -36.05 -8.92
CA HIS A 314 9.34 -35.75 -8.82
C HIS A 314 9.74 -34.54 -9.68
N MET A 315 9.25 -34.44 -10.91
CA MET A 315 9.57 -33.34 -11.81
C MET A 315 8.93 -32.02 -11.33
N SER A 316 7.72 -32.08 -10.81
CA SER A 316 7.06 -30.90 -10.21
C SER A 316 7.78 -30.44 -8.94
N MET A 317 8.23 -31.36 -8.08
CA MET A 317 9.07 -31.03 -6.92
C MET A 317 10.40 -30.39 -7.33
N LEU A 318 11.08 -30.95 -8.30
CA LEU A 318 12.32 -30.39 -8.86
C LEU A 318 12.08 -28.98 -9.40
N SER A 319 10.98 -28.77 -10.12
CA SER A 319 10.60 -27.45 -10.64
C SER A 319 10.24 -26.47 -9.51
N THR A 320 9.52 -26.92 -8.47
CA THR A 320 9.20 -26.11 -7.30
C THR A 320 10.48 -25.62 -6.58
N ILE A 321 11.44 -26.54 -6.39
CA ILE A 321 12.75 -26.21 -5.82
C ILE A 321 13.49 -25.24 -6.74
N GLY A 322 13.42 -25.48 -8.06
CA GLY A 322 14.01 -24.60 -9.06
C GLY A 322 13.46 -23.17 -9.00
N VAL A 323 12.16 -23.01 -8.79
CA VAL A 323 11.55 -21.68 -8.58
C VAL A 323 12.08 -21.03 -7.31
N ALA A 324 12.11 -21.77 -6.18
CA ALA A 324 12.66 -21.25 -4.92
C ALA A 324 14.13 -20.81 -5.06
N LEU A 325 14.95 -21.65 -5.70
CA LEU A 325 16.37 -21.33 -5.96
C LEU A 325 16.54 -20.13 -6.90
N SER A 326 15.61 -19.94 -7.84
CA SER A 326 15.61 -18.77 -8.72
C SER A 326 15.42 -17.47 -7.95
N TYR A 327 14.54 -17.43 -6.93
CA TYR A 327 14.42 -16.29 -6.04
C TYR A 327 15.71 -16.00 -5.27
N VAL A 328 16.30 -17.04 -4.69
CA VAL A 328 17.58 -16.89 -3.96
C VAL A 328 18.68 -16.37 -4.90
N ALA A 329 18.79 -16.95 -6.11
CA ALA A 329 19.78 -16.53 -7.09
C ALA A 329 19.58 -15.07 -7.56
N ALA A 330 18.33 -14.64 -7.76
CA ALA A 330 18.00 -13.27 -8.10
C ALA A 330 18.43 -12.28 -6.99
N ILE A 331 18.14 -12.62 -5.73
CA ILE A 331 18.55 -11.82 -4.56
C ILE A 331 20.09 -11.77 -4.47
N VAL A 332 20.79 -12.89 -4.65
CA VAL A 332 22.25 -12.92 -4.63
C VAL A 332 22.84 -12.08 -5.75
N ALA A 333 22.27 -12.17 -6.98
CA ALA A 333 22.72 -11.39 -8.12
C ALA A 333 22.52 -9.88 -7.89
N ALA A 334 21.35 -9.46 -7.34
CA ALA A 334 21.09 -8.08 -7.02
C ALA A 334 22.07 -7.54 -5.95
N ASN A 335 22.33 -8.33 -4.90
CA ASN A 335 23.31 -7.95 -3.86
C ASN A 335 24.74 -7.89 -4.43
N ALA A 336 25.12 -8.78 -5.36
CA ALA A 336 26.43 -8.72 -6.03
C ALA A 336 26.58 -7.41 -6.84
N VAL A 337 25.51 -6.97 -7.54
CA VAL A 337 25.50 -5.67 -8.22
C VAL A 337 25.66 -4.51 -7.24
N ALA A 338 24.90 -4.52 -6.14
CA ALA A 338 24.98 -3.50 -5.10
C ALA A 338 26.41 -3.41 -4.51
N PHE A 339 27.01 -4.57 -4.21
CA PHE A 339 28.38 -4.66 -3.73
C PHE A 339 29.39 -4.14 -4.78
N PHE A 340 29.21 -4.47 -6.05
CA PHE A 340 30.03 -3.95 -7.13
C PHE A 340 29.94 -2.43 -7.23
N LEU A 341 28.74 -1.86 -7.28
CA LEU A 341 28.52 -0.40 -7.33
C LEU A 341 29.18 0.29 -6.13
N ARG A 342 29.08 -0.29 -4.94
CA ARG A 342 29.77 0.21 -3.75
C ARG A 342 31.29 0.18 -3.92
N SER A 343 31.85 -0.90 -4.47
CA SER A 343 33.30 -1.06 -4.65
C SER A 343 33.91 -0.08 -5.65
N VAL A 344 33.11 0.39 -6.62
CA VAL A 344 33.55 1.41 -7.59
C VAL A 344 33.20 2.84 -7.16
N GLY A 345 32.78 3.04 -5.90
CA GLY A 345 32.49 4.37 -5.35
C GLY A 345 31.17 5.00 -5.83
N SER A 346 30.24 4.20 -6.33
CA SER A 346 28.95 4.67 -6.87
C SER A 346 27.75 3.90 -6.29
N PRO A 347 27.64 3.74 -4.94
CA PRO A 347 26.65 2.85 -4.31
C PRO A 347 25.21 3.22 -4.64
N LEU A 348 24.89 4.49 -4.83
CA LEU A 348 23.54 5.01 -5.07
C LEU A 348 23.39 5.67 -6.46
N SER A 349 24.18 5.25 -7.45
CA SER A 349 24.11 5.82 -8.80
C SER A 349 22.73 5.67 -9.49
N TRP A 350 21.88 4.77 -9.00
CA TRP A 350 20.52 4.51 -9.45
C TRP A 350 19.44 5.33 -8.69
N PHE A 351 19.79 5.93 -7.55
CA PHE A 351 18.86 6.52 -6.60
C PHE A 351 18.02 7.68 -7.16
N GLN A 352 18.62 8.54 -7.98
CA GLN A 352 17.94 9.71 -8.54
C GLN A 352 16.92 9.37 -9.64
N HIS A 353 17.05 8.20 -10.26
CA HIS A 353 16.19 7.75 -11.34
C HIS A 353 15.77 6.30 -11.09
N GLU A 354 14.53 6.09 -10.78
CA GLU A 354 13.94 4.79 -10.42
C GLU A 354 14.18 3.72 -11.49
N PHE A 355 14.09 4.12 -12.78
CA PHE A 355 14.41 3.23 -13.89
C PHE A 355 15.88 2.78 -13.93
N HIS A 356 16.81 3.55 -13.37
CA HIS A 356 18.21 3.12 -13.28
C HIS A 356 18.35 1.92 -12.33
N ALA A 357 17.56 1.86 -11.26
CA ALA A 357 17.51 0.69 -10.40
C ALA A 357 17.06 -0.55 -11.19
N LEU A 358 16.00 -0.43 -11.98
CA LEU A 358 15.52 -1.51 -12.84
C LEU A 358 16.60 -1.96 -13.84
N LEU A 359 17.26 -1.01 -14.52
CA LEU A 359 18.31 -1.32 -15.50
C LEU A 359 19.57 -1.94 -14.86
N ALA A 360 19.92 -1.54 -13.65
CA ALA A 360 21.10 -2.06 -12.97
C ALA A 360 20.86 -3.48 -12.40
N PHE A 361 19.69 -3.73 -11.80
CA PHE A 361 19.45 -4.94 -11.02
C PHE A 361 18.65 -6.02 -11.76
N ALA A 362 17.71 -5.66 -12.66
CA ALA A 362 16.87 -6.64 -13.32
C ALA A 362 17.62 -7.55 -14.31
N PRO A 363 18.52 -7.07 -15.19
CA PRO A 363 19.21 -7.97 -16.12
C PRO A 363 20.06 -9.04 -15.41
N PRO A 364 20.89 -8.72 -14.39
CA PRO A 364 21.63 -9.74 -13.64
C PRO A 364 20.71 -10.70 -12.89
N ALA A 365 19.61 -10.22 -12.31
CA ALA A 365 18.64 -11.08 -11.62
C ALA A 365 17.98 -12.05 -12.62
N ILE A 366 17.55 -11.56 -13.79
CA ILE A 366 16.97 -12.40 -14.85
C ILE A 366 18.00 -13.44 -15.33
N ALA A 367 19.24 -13.03 -15.55
CA ALA A 367 20.31 -13.95 -15.96
C ALA A 367 20.52 -15.06 -14.91
N ALA A 368 20.49 -14.72 -13.62
CA ALA A 368 20.61 -15.67 -12.53
C ALA A 368 19.42 -16.66 -12.50
N ILE A 369 18.18 -16.16 -12.66
CA ILE A 369 16.97 -16.97 -12.76
C ILE A 369 17.09 -17.96 -13.93
N VAL A 370 17.46 -17.47 -15.13
CA VAL A 370 17.64 -18.31 -16.33
C VAL A 370 18.73 -19.35 -16.08
N GLY A 371 19.85 -18.97 -15.47
CA GLY A 371 20.93 -19.88 -15.11
C GLY A 371 20.47 -21.02 -14.21
N VAL A 372 19.68 -20.72 -13.17
CA VAL A 372 19.10 -21.75 -12.29
C VAL A 372 18.14 -22.66 -13.06
N GLN A 373 17.28 -22.11 -13.91
CA GLN A 373 16.33 -22.92 -14.69
C GLN A 373 17.05 -23.80 -15.68
N LEU A 374 18.13 -23.35 -16.35
CA LEU A 374 18.97 -24.18 -17.21
C LEU A 374 19.68 -25.27 -16.41
N PHE A 375 20.18 -24.98 -15.22
CA PHE A 375 20.76 -25.97 -14.32
C PHE A 375 19.74 -27.04 -13.92
N VAL A 376 18.56 -26.66 -13.47
CA VAL A 376 17.46 -27.59 -13.15
C VAL A 376 17.08 -28.43 -14.36
N HIS A 377 17.03 -27.81 -15.57
CA HIS A 377 16.81 -28.53 -16.81
C HIS A 377 17.90 -29.58 -17.09
N SER A 378 19.16 -29.26 -16.78
CA SER A 378 20.28 -30.18 -16.97
C SER A 378 20.24 -31.40 -16.05
N LEU A 379 19.66 -31.26 -14.87
CA LEU A 379 19.47 -32.35 -13.89
C LEU A 379 18.41 -33.37 -14.35
N ALA A 380 17.49 -32.96 -15.22
CA ALA A 380 16.46 -33.84 -15.71
C ALA A 380 17.03 -34.86 -16.69
N GLU A 381 16.70 -36.16 -16.50
CA GLU A 381 17.02 -37.21 -17.43
C GLU A 381 16.47 -36.89 -18.84
N ARG A 382 17.20 -37.28 -19.90
CA ARG A 382 16.79 -37.01 -21.29
C ARG A 382 15.37 -37.46 -21.60
N THR A 383 14.93 -38.57 -21.02
CA THR A 383 13.59 -39.14 -21.20
C THR A 383 12.48 -38.30 -20.51
N ARG A 384 12.83 -37.44 -19.55
CA ARG A 384 11.90 -36.61 -18.77
C ARG A 384 11.87 -35.16 -19.23
N ARG A 385 12.84 -34.74 -20.06
CA ARG A 385 12.91 -33.34 -20.56
C ARG A 385 11.66 -32.85 -21.26
N PRO A 386 10.91 -33.65 -22.03
CA PRO A 386 9.66 -33.23 -22.62
C PRO A 386 8.57 -32.76 -21.59
N TYR A 387 8.66 -33.29 -20.38
CA TYR A 387 7.71 -32.95 -19.31
C TYR A 387 8.08 -31.67 -18.52
N LEU A 388 9.31 -31.15 -18.68
CA LEU A 388 9.82 -30.04 -17.89
C LEU A 388 9.00 -28.76 -18.06
N GLU A 389 8.55 -28.49 -19.26
CA GLU A 389 7.76 -27.31 -19.56
C GLU A 389 6.44 -27.30 -18.75
N TYR A 390 5.67 -28.38 -18.85
CA TYR A 390 4.42 -28.54 -18.09
C TYR A 390 4.67 -28.56 -16.56
N THR A 391 5.66 -29.31 -16.12
CA THR A 391 5.99 -29.42 -14.69
C THR A 391 6.58 -28.14 -14.12
N SER A 392 7.16 -27.27 -14.93
CA SER A 392 7.61 -25.95 -14.51
C SER A 392 6.42 -25.06 -14.13
N PHE A 393 5.38 -25.03 -14.94
CA PHE A 393 4.14 -24.33 -14.60
C PHE A 393 3.47 -24.92 -13.35
N THR A 394 3.40 -26.24 -13.27
CA THR A 394 2.83 -26.93 -12.10
C THR A 394 3.68 -26.68 -10.85
N GLY A 395 5.00 -26.73 -10.96
CA GLY A 395 5.93 -26.46 -9.87
C GLY A 395 5.82 -25.02 -9.36
N ALA A 396 5.70 -24.05 -10.27
CA ALA A 396 5.45 -22.65 -9.92
C ALA A 396 4.07 -22.49 -9.23
N THR A 397 3.03 -23.15 -9.74
CA THR A 397 1.70 -23.17 -9.10
C THR A 397 1.80 -23.65 -7.66
N VAL A 398 2.51 -24.78 -7.42
CA VAL A 398 2.71 -25.32 -6.07
C VAL A 398 3.49 -24.35 -5.20
N PHE A 399 4.57 -23.78 -5.70
CA PHE A 399 5.41 -22.84 -4.96
C PHE A 399 4.59 -21.63 -4.48
N TYR A 400 3.88 -20.96 -5.39
CA TYR A 400 3.06 -19.79 -5.02
C TYR A 400 1.87 -20.16 -4.15
N THR A 401 1.28 -21.37 -4.30
CA THR A 401 0.24 -21.85 -3.38
C THR A 401 0.78 -22.01 -1.95
N LEU A 402 1.99 -22.56 -1.80
CA LEU A 402 2.61 -22.70 -0.48
C LEU A 402 2.89 -21.34 0.16
N LEU A 403 3.40 -20.38 -0.62
CA LEU A 403 3.59 -19.00 -0.13
C LEU A 403 2.25 -18.33 0.22
N LEU A 404 1.24 -18.50 -0.62
CA LEU A 404 -0.12 -18.00 -0.37
C LEU A 404 -0.66 -18.51 0.97
N LEU A 405 -0.57 -19.81 1.22
CA LEU A 405 -1.03 -20.42 2.46
C LEU A 405 -0.23 -19.93 3.67
N LEU A 406 1.08 -19.79 3.53
CA LEU A 406 1.95 -19.25 4.58
C LEU A 406 1.58 -17.80 4.92
N MET A 407 1.46 -16.93 3.92
CA MET A 407 1.10 -15.53 4.12
C MET A 407 -0.32 -15.38 4.71
N ASN A 408 -1.27 -16.20 4.24
CA ASN A 408 -2.61 -16.22 4.80
C ASN A 408 -2.64 -16.72 6.26
N PHE A 409 -1.77 -17.67 6.62
CA PHE A 409 -1.63 -18.15 7.99
C PHE A 409 -1.17 -17.01 8.94
N TYR A 410 -0.23 -16.16 8.49
CA TYR A 410 0.18 -14.97 9.23
C TYR A 410 -0.83 -13.81 9.12
N GLY A 411 -1.93 -13.97 8.38
CA GLY A 411 -2.97 -12.96 8.23
C GLY A 411 -2.49 -11.71 7.46
N LEU A 412 -1.59 -11.88 6.50
CA LEU A 412 -1.10 -10.80 5.64
C LEU A 412 -2.10 -10.53 4.51
N GLY A 413 -2.50 -9.28 4.34
CA GLY A 413 -3.36 -8.84 3.24
C GLY A 413 -2.67 -8.99 1.88
N SER A 414 -1.35 -8.80 1.85
CA SER A 414 -0.48 -9.01 0.68
C SER A 414 -0.47 -10.44 0.14
N ALA A 415 -1.07 -11.41 0.84
CA ALA A 415 -1.31 -12.76 0.32
C ALA A 415 -2.07 -12.76 -1.03
N HIS A 416 -2.84 -11.70 -1.33
CA HIS A 416 -3.51 -11.57 -2.63
C HIS A 416 -2.52 -11.55 -3.82
N VAL A 417 -1.32 -11.06 -3.65
CA VAL A 417 -0.27 -11.08 -4.68
C VAL A 417 0.11 -12.53 -5.02
N MET A 418 0.26 -13.37 -3.99
CA MET A 418 0.54 -14.79 -4.20
C MET A 418 -0.67 -15.54 -4.77
N PHE A 419 -1.88 -15.12 -4.43
CA PHE A 419 -3.12 -15.64 -5.04
C PHE A 419 -3.14 -15.36 -6.56
N ILE A 420 -2.87 -14.13 -6.97
CA ILE A 420 -2.78 -13.75 -8.38
C ILE A 420 -1.64 -14.51 -9.09
N ALA A 421 -0.48 -14.62 -8.45
CA ALA A 421 0.65 -15.40 -8.97
C ALA A 421 0.27 -16.89 -9.15
N THR A 422 -0.39 -17.49 -8.17
CA THR A 422 -0.88 -18.87 -8.29
C THR A 422 -1.83 -19.03 -9.48
N LEU A 423 -2.79 -18.13 -9.62
CA LEU A 423 -3.73 -18.15 -10.75
C LEU A 423 -3.03 -17.99 -12.09
N SER A 424 -2.01 -17.13 -12.17
CA SER A 424 -1.27 -16.90 -13.43
C SER A 424 -0.57 -18.15 -13.96
N TYR A 425 -0.22 -19.08 -13.11
CA TYR A 425 0.34 -20.38 -13.48
C TYR A 425 -0.72 -21.49 -13.59
N TYR A 426 -1.69 -21.51 -12.70
CA TYR A 426 -2.74 -22.53 -12.67
C TYR A 426 -3.69 -22.47 -13.86
N VAL A 427 -4.20 -21.29 -14.21
CA VAL A 427 -5.17 -21.10 -15.29
C VAL A 427 -4.60 -21.53 -16.66
N PRO A 428 -3.36 -21.16 -17.03
CA PRO A 428 -2.73 -21.68 -18.26
C PRO A 428 -2.65 -23.20 -18.31
N VAL A 429 -2.30 -23.87 -17.20
CA VAL A 429 -2.27 -25.33 -17.14
C VAL A 429 -3.66 -25.90 -17.40
N LEU A 430 -4.69 -25.36 -16.74
CA LEU A 430 -6.07 -25.80 -16.93
C LEU A 430 -6.55 -25.63 -18.39
N ILE A 431 -6.29 -24.47 -18.99
CA ILE A 431 -6.63 -24.19 -20.38
C ILE A 431 -5.88 -25.13 -21.33
N ASN A 432 -4.59 -25.37 -21.07
CA ASN A 432 -3.76 -26.30 -21.82
C ASN A 432 -4.37 -27.70 -21.80
N ASP A 433 -4.73 -28.20 -20.64
CA ASP A 433 -5.30 -29.54 -20.47
C ASP A 433 -6.66 -29.66 -21.17
N LEU A 434 -7.52 -28.67 -21.04
CA LEU A 434 -8.83 -28.64 -21.71
C LEU A 434 -8.68 -28.59 -23.24
N SER A 435 -7.72 -27.82 -23.78
CA SER A 435 -7.47 -27.72 -25.21
C SER A 435 -6.92 -29.03 -25.78
N LEU A 436 -6.01 -29.67 -25.06
CA LEU A 436 -5.44 -30.99 -25.47
C LEU A 436 -6.48 -32.11 -25.43
N ILE A 437 -7.41 -32.11 -24.46
CA ILE A 437 -8.56 -33.04 -24.44
C ILE A 437 -9.42 -32.83 -25.69
N GLY A 438 -9.67 -31.55 -26.08
CA GLY A 438 -10.39 -31.21 -27.29
C GLY A 438 -9.70 -31.76 -28.55
N LEU A 439 -8.39 -31.53 -28.70
CA LEU A 439 -7.60 -31.99 -29.84
C LEU A 439 -7.52 -33.50 -29.92
N LYS A 440 -7.41 -34.20 -28.79
CA LYS A 440 -7.40 -35.67 -28.74
C LYS A 440 -8.73 -36.29 -29.21
N ARG A 441 -9.86 -35.59 -28.95
CA ARG A 441 -11.17 -35.99 -29.47
C ARG A 441 -11.31 -35.84 -30.97
N ILE A 442 -10.50 -34.94 -31.60
CA ILE A 442 -10.47 -34.70 -33.05
C ILE A 442 -9.53 -35.67 -33.78
N GLY A 443 -8.83 -36.57 -33.07
CA GLY A 443 -7.98 -37.59 -33.68
C GLY A 443 -6.54 -37.17 -34.00
N GLU A 444 -6.12 -35.99 -33.57
CA GLU A 444 -4.72 -35.58 -33.68
C GLU A 444 -3.88 -36.33 -32.62
N GLY A 445 -2.86 -37.05 -33.05
CA GLY A 445 -1.96 -37.89 -32.24
C GLY A 445 -1.02 -37.07 -31.34
N VAL A 446 -1.54 -36.11 -30.62
CA VAL A 446 -0.77 -35.25 -29.68
C VAL A 446 -0.57 -36.02 -28.37
N ASN A 447 0.67 -36.08 -27.90
CA ASN A 447 0.96 -36.57 -26.55
C ASN A 447 0.62 -35.46 -25.52
N PRO A 448 -0.50 -35.58 -24.80
CA PRO A 448 -0.99 -34.49 -23.92
C PRO A 448 -0.07 -34.22 -22.72
N ASP A 449 0.87 -35.14 -22.43
CA ASP A 449 1.65 -35.10 -21.18
C ASP A 449 2.93 -34.25 -21.30
N ALA A 450 3.22 -33.65 -22.45
CA ALA A 450 4.55 -33.15 -22.72
C ALA A 450 4.68 -31.68 -23.21
N ARG A 451 3.62 -31.05 -23.65
CA ARG A 451 3.73 -29.71 -24.28
C ARG A 451 2.74 -28.71 -23.74
N MET A 452 3.22 -27.49 -23.50
CA MET A 452 2.38 -26.31 -23.30
C MET A 452 2.09 -25.69 -24.67
N HIS A 453 0.82 -25.34 -24.90
CA HIS A 453 0.44 -24.65 -26.12
C HIS A 453 0.92 -23.18 -26.07
N LEU A 454 1.38 -22.62 -27.19
CA LEU A 454 1.89 -21.24 -27.23
C LEU A 454 0.89 -20.22 -26.63
N ALA A 455 -0.41 -20.41 -26.87
CA ALA A 455 -1.46 -19.58 -26.32
C ALA A 455 -1.47 -19.52 -24.79
N THR A 456 -1.02 -20.60 -24.11
CA THR A 456 -0.98 -20.64 -22.63
C THR A 456 0.05 -19.69 -22.04
N TYR A 457 1.14 -19.41 -22.76
CA TYR A 457 2.12 -18.40 -22.35
C TYR A 457 1.54 -16.98 -22.43
N PHE A 458 0.73 -16.68 -23.44
CA PHE A 458 0.03 -15.38 -23.50
C PHE A 458 -0.99 -15.25 -22.37
N VAL A 459 -1.76 -16.31 -22.09
CA VAL A 459 -2.71 -16.32 -20.97
C VAL A 459 -1.99 -16.13 -19.64
N HIS A 460 -0.81 -16.77 -19.47
CA HIS A 460 0.02 -16.58 -18.27
C HIS A 460 0.39 -15.12 -18.02
N LEU A 461 0.69 -14.37 -19.07
CA LEU A 461 1.11 -12.97 -18.95
C LEU A 461 -0.03 -12.00 -18.63
N ILE A 462 -1.29 -12.35 -18.88
CA ILE A 462 -2.43 -11.44 -18.67
C ILE A 462 -2.49 -10.93 -17.23
N LEU A 463 -2.49 -11.83 -16.24
CA LEU A 463 -2.61 -11.44 -14.83
C LEU A 463 -1.39 -10.65 -14.33
N PRO A 464 -0.13 -11.09 -14.56
CA PRO A 464 1.04 -10.31 -14.17
C PRO A 464 1.11 -8.93 -14.83
N CYS A 465 0.75 -8.82 -16.12
CA CYS A 465 0.75 -7.52 -16.81
C CYS A 465 -0.38 -6.60 -16.33
N THR A 466 -1.54 -7.15 -15.94
CA THR A 466 -2.66 -6.34 -15.48
C THR A 466 -2.49 -5.86 -14.04
N PHE A 467 -2.10 -6.77 -13.14
CA PHE A 467 -2.02 -6.50 -11.70
C PHE A 467 -0.60 -6.22 -11.20
N GLY A 468 0.41 -6.70 -11.92
CA GLY A 468 1.81 -6.54 -11.53
C GLY A 468 2.37 -5.16 -11.87
N THR A 469 1.88 -4.53 -12.93
CA THR A 469 2.43 -3.25 -13.41
C THR A 469 2.26 -2.15 -12.37
N GLU A 470 1.07 -1.97 -11.81
CA GLU A 470 0.83 -0.97 -10.76
C GLU A 470 1.63 -1.28 -9.48
N GLY A 471 1.67 -2.55 -9.07
CA GLY A 471 2.45 -2.96 -7.92
C GLY A 471 3.94 -2.68 -8.10
N ILE A 472 4.47 -2.88 -9.31
CA ILE A 472 5.87 -2.58 -9.65
C ILE A 472 6.10 -1.07 -9.65
N VAL A 473 5.21 -0.27 -10.24
CA VAL A 473 5.33 1.19 -10.24
C VAL A 473 5.30 1.72 -8.81
N ALA A 474 4.30 1.35 -8.01
CA ALA A 474 4.22 1.75 -6.60
C ALA A 474 5.46 1.31 -5.79
N PHE A 475 5.99 0.13 -6.08
CA PHE A 475 7.22 -0.36 -5.45
C PHE A 475 8.44 0.47 -5.85
N LEU A 476 8.59 0.80 -7.13
CA LEU A 476 9.69 1.61 -7.63
C LEU A 476 9.60 3.04 -7.09
N ASP A 477 8.43 3.63 -7.11
CA ASP A 477 8.21 5.02 -6.70
C ASP A 477 8.41 5.22 -5.19
N LEU A 478 8.01 4.24 -4.38
CA LEU A 478 8.06 4.34 -2.92
C LEU A 478 9.30 3.64 -2.33
N LEU A 479 9.43 2.33 -2.55
CA LEU A 479 10.41 1.54 -1.80
C LEU A 479 11.84 1.75 -2.28
N VAL A 480 12.07 1.91 -3.58
CA VAL A 480 13.43 2.06 -4.10
C VAL A 480 14.11 3.33 -3.58
N PRO A 481 13.49 4.53 -3.68
CA PRO A 481 14.08 5.74 -3.11
C PRO A 481 14.16 5.72 -1.58
N LEU A 482 13.12 5.22 -0.91
CA LEU A 482 13.08 5.18 0.54
C LEU A 482 14.16 4.25 1.12
N MET A 483 14.31 3.06 0.56
CA MET A 483 15.35 2.09 0.97
C MET A 483 16.76 2.59 0.65
N GLY A 484 16.93 3.31 -0.47
CA GLY A 484 18.20 3.93 -0.83
C GLY A 484 18.66 4.96 0.19
N ARG A 485 17.75 5.68 0.85
CA ARG A 485 18.07 6.63 1.91
C ARG A 485 18.43 5.96 3.23
N MET A 486 17.73 4.88 3.59
CA MET A 486 17.95 4.20 4.87
C MET A 486 19.18 3.28 4.87
N GLY A 487 19.64 2.85 3.70
CA GLY A 487 20.77 1.94 3.53
C GLY A 487 22.16 2.59 3.46
N THR A 488 22.24 3.91 3.56
CA THR A 488 23.52 4.61 3.51
C THR A 488 23.93 5.11 4.88
N ASP A 489 25.07 4.58 5.38
CA ASP A 489 25.93 5.45 6.17
C ASP A 489 26.18 6.68 5.31
N ALA A 490 25.66 7.84 5.73
CA ALA A 490 25.97 9.09 5.06
C ALA A 490 27.50 9.13 4.90
N PRO A 491 28.02 9.41 3.69
CA PRO A 491 29.45 9.67 3.59
C PRO A 491 29.75 10.75 4.61
N ALA A 492 30.70 10.46 5.48
CA ALA A 492 31.26 11.50 6.32
C ALA A 492 31.85 12.54 5.35
N ASP A 493 31.04 13.59 5.10
CA ASP A 493 31.41 14.94 4.62
C ASP A 493 30.14 15.74 4.30
#